data_669e2db217a5dd961e3cdf895ca9b68c
#
_entry.id   669e2db217a5dd961e3cdf895ca9b68c
#
_cell.length_a   1.000
_cell.length_b   1.000
_cell.length_c   1.000
_cell.angle_alpha   90.00
_cell.angle_beta   90.00
_cell.angle_gamma   90.00
#
_symmetry.space_group_name_H-M   'P 1'
#
loop_
_entity.id
_entity.type
_entity.pdbx_description
1 polymer ?
#
loop_
_entity_poly.entity_id
_entity_poly.type
_entity_poly.pdbx_seq_one_letter_code
_entity_poly.pdbx_strand_id
1 'polypeptide(L)'
;HYFDEMDKVVHEVSPETVIFQNSGGFEIGARSKIECCDQLELESLPTGGWGYDAYPMTMSYIRRFGKNCIGMTGKFHRAWGEFGGYKYKEALRYEAAQNLTFGTGMNVGDQLHPSGRLDAYTYEMIGETMQFMREREPFIGGKYLAEMAMFTPTEGSGRTGAARLLFEGKYLFDVIDEYELENGYPLIVVAQDIALSDSVVAGVKAHVAKGGKILAVGKAAKSLQEKGVDLGFAHMEEDTLRPAYFVAKYPLK
;
A
#
# COMPACT_ATOMS: atom_id res chain seq x y z
N HIS A 1 -22.92 -0.17 0.83
CA HIS A 1 -24.29 0.38 0.97
C HIS A 1 -24.50 1.65 0.12
N TYR A 2 -23.94 2.80 0.51
CA TYR A 2 -24.08 4.03 -0.28
C TYR A 2 -23.42 3.90 -1.66
N PHE A 3 -22.24 3.38 -1.71
CA PHE A 3 -21.47 3.19 -2.95
C PHE A 3 -22.11 2.16 -3.87
N ASP A 4 -22.62 1.06 -3.33
CA ASP A 4 -23.32 0.04 -4.10
C ASP A 4 -24.60 0.59 -4.76
N GLU A 5 -25.32 1.45 -4.05
CA GLU A 5 -26.52 2.11 -4.60
C GLU A 5 -26.17 3.09 -5.71
N MET A 6 -25.09 3.87 -5.55
CA MET A 6 -24.62 4.80 -6.57
C MET A 6 -24.14 4.06 -7.82
N ASP A 7 -23.36 3.02 -7.64
CA ASP A 7 -22.89 2.14 -8.72
C ASP A 7 -24.07 1.58 -9.52
N LYS A 8 -25.04 1.01 -8.84
CA LYS A 8 -26.25 0.46 -9.46
C LYS A 8 -27.01 1.51 -10.26
N VAL A 9 -27.29 2.68 -9.66
CA VAL A 9 -28.07 3.75 -10.33
C VAL A 9 -27.35 4.26 -11.57
N VAL A 10 -26.04 4.44 -11.53
CA VAL A 10 -25.27 4.91 -12.68
C VAL A 10 -25.30 3.85 -13.79
N HIS A 11 -25.01 2.59 -13.48
CA HIS A 11 -24.97 1.53 -14.48
C HIS A 11 -26.34 1.10 -15.01
N GLU A 12 -27.44 1.34 -14.28
CA GLU A 12 -28.80 1.20 -14.82
C GLU A 12 -29.11 2.19 -15.95
N VAL A 13 -28.51 3.38 -15.89
CA VAL A 13 -28.70 4.44 -16.90
C VAL A 13 -27.63 4.39 -17.99
N SER A 14 -26.40 4.11 -17.63
CA SER A 14 -25.25 4.09 -18.53
C SER A 14 -24.28 2.98 -18.14
N PRO A 15 -24.48 1.77 -18.67
CA PRO A 15 -23.69 0.58 -18.30
C PRO A 15 -22.18 0.70 -18.56
N GLU A 16 -21.79 1.57 -19.50
CA GLU A 16 -20.38 1.76 -19.89
C GLU A 16 -19.68 2.91 -19.11
N THR A 17 -20.39 3.54 -18.18
CA THR A 17 -19.80 4.62 -17.39
C THR A 17 -18.85 4.07 -16.35
N VAL A 18 -17.60 4.52 -16.40
CA VAL A 18 -16.57 4.16 -15.42
C VAL A 18 -16.73 5.00 -14.15
N ILE A 19 -16.84 4.34 -13.01
CA ILE A 19 -16.96 4.99 -11.71
C ILE A 19 -15.63 4.87 -10.97
N PHE A 20 -15.13 5.99 -10.49
CA PHE A 20 -14.06 6.03 -9.51
C PHE A 20 -14.39 7.01 -8.39
N GLN A 21 -13.78 6.82 -7.25
CA GLN A 21 -13.99 7.67 -6.09
C GLN A 21 -12.70 8.39 -5.71
N ASN A 22 -12.75 9.72 -5.73
CA ASN A 22 -11.70 10.53 -5.14
C ASN A 22 -11.92 10.61 -3.62
N SER A 23 -11.24 9.79 -2.89
CA SER A 23 -11.37 9.71 -1.42
C SER A 23 -10.03 9.83 -0.70
N GLY A 24 -9.03 10.44 -1.34
CA GLY A 24 -7.67 10.55 -0.82
C GLY A 24 -6.90 9.23 -0.79
N GLY A 25 -7.56 8.09 -0.97
CA GLY A 25 -6.93 6.79 -0.98
C GLY A 25 -7.84 5.66 -0.53
N PHE A 26 -7.29 4.46 -0.54
CA PHE A 26 -7.96 3.26 -0.05
C PHE A 26 -7.24 2.76 1.20
N GLU A 27 -7.98 2.60 2.27
CA GLU A 27 -7.47 1.98 3.48
C GLU A 27 -7.36 0.46 3.28
N ILE A 28 -6.40 -0.14 3.95
CA ILE A 28 -6.29 -1.60 3.98
C ILE A 28 -7.53 -2.13 4.69
N GLY A 29 -8.21 -3.12 4.06
CA GLY A 29 -9.51 -3.64 4.53
C GLY A 29 -10.74 -2.95 3.92
N ALA A 30 -10.59 -1.89 3.14
CA ALA A 30 -11.70 -1.18 2.48
C ALA A 30 -12.24 -1.93 1.24
N ARG A 31 -12.44 -3.26 1.34
CA ARG A 31 -12.85 -4.13 0.22
C ARG A 31 -14.10 -3.65 -0.48
N SER A 32 -15.18 -3.40 0.25
CA SER A 32 -16.45 -2.98 -0.34
C SER A 32 -16.32 -1.69 -1.16
N LYS A 33 -15.49 -0.75 -0.69
CA LYS A 33 -15.21 0.48 -1.41
C LYS A 33 -14.39 0.23 -2.69
N ILE A 34 -13.46 -0.71 -2.64
CA ILE A 34 -12.65 -1.09 -3.80
C ILE A 34 -13.51 -1.82 -4.83
N GLU A 35 -14.38 -2.71 -4.39
CA GLU A 35 -15.22 -3.56 -5.25
C GLU A 35 -16.22 -2.76 -6.08
N CYS A 36 -16.82 -1.69 -5.52
CA CYS A 36 -17.76 -0.84 -6.25
C CYS A 36 -17.14 0.24 -7.13
N CYS A 37 -15.82 0.32 -7.25
CA CYS A 37 -15.15 1.21 -8.19
C CYS A 37 -14.69 0.43 -9.42
N ASP A 38 -14.87 0.96 -10.61
CA ASP A 38 -14.33 0.38 -11.84
C ASP A 38 -12.84 0.66 -11.99
N GLN A 39 -12.42 1.82 -11.53
CA GLN A 39 -11.05 2.28 -11.50
C GLN A 39 -10.70 2.79 -10.11
N LEU A 40 -9.46 2.61 -9.71
CA LEU A 40 -8.95 3.08 -8.43
C LEU A 40 -8.03 4.27 -8.64
N GLU A 41 -8.23 5.33 -7.85
CA GLU A 41 -7.31 6.46 -7.78
C GLU A 41 -6.73 6.54 -6.38
N LEU A 42 -5.41 6.47 -6.30
CA LEU A 42 -4.67 6.50 -5.04
C LEU A 42 -3.89 7.79 -4.94
N GLU A 43 -4.37 8.70 -4.11
CA GLU A 43 -3.66 9.93 -3.78
C GLU A 43 -2.43 9.62 -2.92
N SER A 44 -1.33 10.29 -3.20
CA SER A 44 -0.11 10.20 -2.44
C SER A 44 0.64 11.53 -2.45
N LEU A 45 0.85 12.09 -1.27
CA LEU A 45 1.60 13.33 -1.04
C LEU A 45 2.81 13.06 -0.14
N PRO A 46 3.85 12.35 -0.61
CA PRO A 46 4.95 11.90 0.23
C PRO A 46 5.69 13.07 0.90
N THR A 47 5.93 14.15 0.16
CA THR A 47 6.56 15.38 0.67
C THR A 47 5.65 16.18 1.60
N GLY A 48 4.35 15.93 1.55
CA GLY A 48 3.33 16.55 2.40
C GLY A 48 3.11 15.86 3.74
N GLY A 49 3.99 14.94 4.13
CA GLY A 49 3.91 14.28 5.43
C GLY A 49 3.40 12.83 5.40
N TRP A 50 2.93 12.33 4.26
CA TRP A 50 2.47 10.94 4.12
C TRP A 50 3.64 9.94 4.10
N GLY A 51 4.82 10.39 3.67
CA GLY A 51 6.00 9.55 3.51
C GLY A 51 5.95 8.69 2.25
N TYR A 52 7.13 8.27 1.80
CA TYR A 52 7.29 7.49 0.57
C TYR A 52 6.89 6.01 0.70
N ASP A 53 6.60 5.54 1.91
CA ASP A 53 6.18 4.16 2.18
C ASP A 53 4.65 3.97 2.02
N ALA A 54 3.86 5.05 2.12
CA ALA A 54 2.41 4.98 2.10
C ALA A 54 1.86 4.46 0.77
N TYR A 55 2.31 5.02 -0.35
CA TYR A 55 1.88 4.60 -1.67
C TYR A 55 2.21 3.13 -1.97
N PRO A 56 3.46 2.66 -1.88
CA PRO A 56 3.78 1.27 -2.19
C PRO A 56 3.11 0.28 -1.24
N MET A 57 2.89 0.63 0.03
CA MET A 57 2.17 -0.22 0.97
C MET A 57 0.70 -0.40 0.57
N THR A 58 0.02 0.70 0.24
CA THR A 58 -1.38 0.64 -0.21
C THR A 58 -1.51 -0.05 -1.57
N MET A 59 -0.59 0.23 -2.50
CA MET A 59 -0.55 -0.45 -3.80
C MET A 59 -0.33 -1.95 -3.67
N SER A 60 0.50 -2.41 -2.73
CA SER A 60 0.68 -3.83 -2.46
C SER A 60 -0.59 -4.52 -1.93
N TYR A 61 -1.55 -3.75 -1.42
CA TYR A 61 -2.88 -4.23 -1.06
C TYR A 61 -3.84 -4.18 -2.26
N ILE A 62 -4.04 -3.00 -2.87
CA ILE A 62 -5.12 -2.79 -3.83
C ILE A 62 -4.90 -3.44 -5.20
N ARG A 63 -3.64 -3.63 -5.64
CA ARG A 63 -3.34 -4.27 -6.93
C ARG A 63 -3.90 -5.69 -7.08
N ARG A 64 -4.15 -6.38 -5.97
CA ARG A 64 -4.67 -7.75 -5.96
C ARG A 64 -6.14 -7.84 -6.38
N PHE A 65 -6.85 -6.72 -6.39
CA PHE A 65 -8.23 -6.65 -6.87
C PHE A 65 -8.34 -6.60 -8.40
N GLY A 66 -7.20 -6.55 -9.11
CA GLY A 66 -7.15 -6.64 -10.58
C GLY A 66 -7.77 -5.45 -11.32
N LYS A 67 -7.99 -4.33 -10.62
CA LYS A 67 -8.58 -3.11 -11.20
C LYS A 67 -7.49 -2.17 -11.71
N ASN A 68 -7.80 -1.40 -12.74
CA ASN A 68 -6.94 -0.31 -13.18
C ASN A 68 -6.73 0.70 -12.05
N CYS A 69 -5.51 1.15 -11.89
CA CYS A 69 -5.17 2.11 -10.86
C CYS A 69 -4.39 3.29 -11.44
N ILE A 70 -4.67 4.47 -10.93
CA ILE A 70 -3.93 5.71 -11.18
C ILE A 70 -3.41 6.20 -9.85
N GLY A 71 -2.11 6.42 -9.76
CA GLY A 71 -1.54 7.13 -8.62
C GLY A 71 -1.62 8.64 -8.84
N MET A 72 -2.13 9.36 -7.88
CA MET A 72 -2.24 10.81 -7.93
C MET A 72 -1.28 11.46 -6.95
N THR A 73 -0.46 12.36 -7.45
CA THR A 73 0.36 13.25 -6.62
C THR A 73 0.11 14.70 -6.98
N GLY A 74 0.74 15.64 -6.28
CA GLY A 74 0.63 17.06 -6.58
C GLY A 74 1.98 17.67 -6.96
N LYS A 75 1.92 18.79 -7.65
CA LYS A 75 3.09 19.66 -7.90
C LYS A 75 3.61 20.30 -6.60
N PHE A 76 2.80 20.27 -5.56
CA PHE A 76 3.01 20.98 -4.30
C PHE A 76 4.15 20.37 -3.47
N HIS A 77 4.87 21.23 -2.76
CA HIS A 77 5.98 20.78 -1.92
C HIS A 77 5.51 20.10 -0.62
N ARG A 78 4.56 20.72 0.09
CA ARG A 78 4.14 20.26 1.43
C ARG A 78 2.71 19.76 1.49
N ALA A 79 1.79 20.60 1.08
CA ALA A 79 0.37 20.33 1.25
C ALA A 79 -0.38 20.57 -0.04
N TRP A 80 -1.50 19.90 -0.19
CA TRP A 80 -2.40 20.10 -1.30
C TRP A 80 -2.87 21.57 -1.35
N GLY A 81 -2.73 22.19 -2.50
CA GLY A 81 -3.11 23.59 -2.69
C GLY A 81 -2.09 24.63 -2.23
N GLU A 82 -0.88 24.24 -1.90
CA GLU A 82 0.19 25.18 -1.58
C GLU A 82 0.67 25.96 -2.82
N PHE A 83 0.25 27.20 -2.98
CA PHE A 83 0.48 27.97 -4.19
C PHE A 83 1.95 28.24 -4.49
N GLY A 84 2.74 28.61 -3.52
CA GLY A 84 4.11 29.07 -3.67
C GLY A 84 5.16 27.98 -3.65
N GLY A 85 4.76 26.74 -3.37
CA GLY A 85 5.67 25.62 -3.23
C GLY A 85 5.78 24.79 -4.50
N TYR A 86 7.01 24.47 -4.87
CA TYR A 86 7.29 23.51 -5.94
C TYR A 86 7.91 22.26 -5.36
N LYS A 87 7.43 21.10 -5.82
CA LYS A 87 8.10 19.84 -5.58
C LYS A 87 9.44 19.81 -6.35
N TYR A 88 10.45 19.19 -5.78
CA TYR A 88 11.67 18.95 -6.53
C TYR A 88 11.39 17.99 -7.70
N LYS A 89 12.01 18.26 -8.84
CA LYS A 89 11.87 17.45 -10.05
C LYS A 89 12.21 15.98 -9.81
N GLU A 90 13.26 15.72 -9.04
CA GLU A 90 13.68 14.37 -8.67
C GLU A 90 12.65 13.66 -7.78
N ALA A 91 11.96 14.39 -6.90
CA ALA A 91 10.90 13.84 -6.08
C ALA A 91 9.71 13.41 -6.95
N LEU A 92 9.29 14.26 -7.90
CA LEU A 92 8.21 13.94 -8.83
C LEU A 92 8.58 12.73 -9.71
N ARG A 93 9.82 12.67 -10.18
CA ARG A 93 10.33 11.53 -10.95
C ARG A 93 10.40 10.24 -10.14
N TYR A 94 10.74 10.33 -8.85
CA TYR A 94 10.71 9.18 -7.95
C TYR A 94 9.28 8.65 -7.77
N GLU A 95 8.32 9.52 -7.57
CA GLU A 95 6.89 9.17 -7.47
C GLU A 95 6.38 8.54 -8.78
N ALA A 96 6.80 9.07 -9.92
CA ALA A 96 6.53 8.46 -11.23
C ALA A 96 7.14 7.05 -11.34
N ALA A 97 8.35 6.86 -10.86
CA ALA A 97 8.99 5.53 -10.83
C ALA A 97 8.24 4.55 -9.91
N GLN A 98 7.72 5.01 -8.78
CA GLN A 98 6.85 4.18 -7.94
C GLN A 98 5.58 3.75 -8.70
N ASN A 99 4.92 4.67 -9.41
CA ASN A 99 3.76 4.33 -10.24
C ASN A 99 4.11 3.28 -11.29
N LEU A 100 5.20 3.45 -12.02
CA LEU A 100 5.68 2.48 -13.01
C LEU A 100 5.95 1.10 -12.42
N THR A 101 6.53 1.04 -11.21
CA THR A 101 6.82 -0.22 -10.51
C THR A 101 5.55 -1.03 -10.24
N PHE A 102 4.43 -0.36 -10.00
CA PHE A 102 3.13 -1.01 -9.79
C PHE A 102 2.28 -1.13 -11.07
N GLY A 103 2.82 -0.70 -12.21
CA GLY A 103 2.10 -0.74 -13.48
C GLY A 103 0.90 0.21 -13.55
N THR A 104 0.94 1.31 -12.79
CA THR A 104 -0.16 2.28 -12.71
C THR A 104 0.09 3.50 -13.59
N GLY A 105 -0.99 4.13 -14.02
CA GLY A 105 -0.94 5.47 -14.56
C GLY A 105 -0.60 6.50 -13.48
N MET A 106 -0.30 7.73 -13.88
CA MET A 106 0.01 8.82 -12.96
C MET A 106 -0.80 10.07 -13.28
N ASN A 107 -1.37 10.66 -12.25
CA ASN A 107 -2.02 11.97 -12.28
C ASN A 107 -1.21 12.95 -11.42
N VAL A 108 -0.96 14.16 -11.93
CA VAL A 108 -0.29 15.23 -11.19
C VAL A 108 -1.26 16.37 -11.00
N GLY A 109 -1.69 16.56 -9.75
CA GLY A 109 -2.59 17.66 -9.40
C GLY A 109 -1.88 19.01 -9.36
N ASP A 110 -2.56 20.00 -9.89
CA ASP A 110 -2.19 21.40 -9.81
C ASP A 110 -3.37 22.22 -9.32
N GLN A 111 -3.12 23.45 -8.94
CA GLN A 111 -4.13 24.42 -8.59
C GLN A 111 -4.13 25.55 -9.60
N LEU A 112 -5.28 25.77 -10.23
CA LEU A 112 -5.43 26.84 -11.18
C LEU A 112 -5.22 28.21 -10.51
N HIS A 113 -4.25 28.96 -11.03
CA HIS A 113 -4.00 30.33 -10.58
C HIS A 113 -5.25 31.22 -10.85
N PRO A 114 -5.58 32.20 -9.97
CA PRO A 114 -6.72 33.11 -10.18
C PRO A 114 -6.74 33.81 -11.53
N SER A 115 -5.60 34.00 -12.16
CA SER A 115 -5.50 34.57 -13.52
C SER A 115 -5.97 33.62 -14.63
N GLY A 116 -6.27 32.36 -14.33
CA GLY A 116 -6.60 31.33 -15.30
C GLY A 116 -5.41 30.87 -16.17
N ARG A 117 -4.18 31.26 -15.81
CA ARG A 117 -2.98 30.88 -16.55
C ARG A 117 -2.26 29.74 -15.83
N LEU A 118 -1.79 28.79 -16.62
CA LEU A 118 -0.91 27.73 -16.13
C LEU A 118 0.50 28.28 -15.86
N ASP A 119 1.16 27.74 -14.85
CA ASP A 119 2.54 28.06 -14.56
C ASP A 119 3.48 27.24 -15.48
N ALA A 120 4.23 27.93 -16.31
CA ALA A 120 5.07 27.31 -17.33
C ALA A 120 6.12 26.35 -16.73
N TYR A 121 6.73 26.74 -15.61
CA TYR A 121 7.76 25.90 -14.96
C TYR A 121 7.15 24.60 -14.40
N THR A 122 5.96 24.69 -13.79
CA THR A 122 5.23 23.50 -13.33
C THR A 122 5.01 22.51 -14.45
N TYR A 123 4.52 22.98 -15.60
CA TYR A 123 4.19 22.09 -16.72
C TYR A 123 5.42 21.59 -17.49
N GLU A 124 6.51 22.32 -17.49
CA GLU A 124 7.81 21.82 -17.97
C GLU A 124 8.29 20.64 -17.12
N MET A 125 8.29 20.78 -15.79
CA MET A 125 8.66 19.72 -14.84
C MET A 125 7.75 18.48 -14.97
N ILE A 126 6.43 18.69 -15.07
CA ILE A 126 5.49 17.61 -15.28
C ILE A 126 5.74 16.94 -16.65
N GLY A 127 5.95 17.71 -17.70
CA GLY A 127 6.23 17.20 -19.04
C GLY A 127 7.45 16.29 -19.10
N GLU A 128 8.55 16.69 -18.47
CA GLU A 128 9.76 15.84 -18.38
C GLU A 128 9.49 14.54 -17.60
N THR A 129 8.69 14.62 -16.53
CA THR A 129 8.33 13.45 -15.74
C THR A 129 7.43 12.50 -16.55
N MET A 130 6.46 13.03 -17.28
CA MET A 130 5.60 12.22 -18.15
C MET A 130 6.37 11.62 -19.33
N GLN A 131 7.38 12.32 -19.85
CA GLN A 131 8.28 11.74 -20.86
C GLN A 131 9.08 10.56 -20.29
N PHE A 132 9.60 10.69 -19.06
CA PHE A 132 10.26 9.59 -18.36
C PHE A 132 9.36 8.36 -18.20
N MET A 133 8.06 8.55 -17.91
CA MET A 133 7.09 7.46 -17.84
C MET A 133 6.85 6.83 -19.21
N ARG A 134 6.58 7.65 -20.23
CA ARG A 134 6.28 7.19 -21.60
C ARG A 134 7.38 6.31 -22.19
N GLU A 135 8.63 6.63 -21.94
CA GLU A 135 9.77 5.82 -22.38
C GLU A 135 9.81 4.42 -21.76
N ARG A 136 9.12 4.24 -20.62
CA ARG A 136 9.09 2.98 -19.84
C ARG A 136 7.75 2.25 -19.93
N GLU A 137 6.73 2.89 -20.46
CA GLU A 137 5.39 2.33 -20.64
C GLU A 137 5.38 0.98 -21.40
N PRO A 138 6.21 0.75 -22.43
CA PRO A 138 6.28 -0.55 -23.10
C PRO A 138 6.73 -1.72 -22.21
N PHE A 139 7.30 -1.45 -21.05
CA PHE A 139 7.77 -2.48 -20.10
C PHE A 139 6.78 -2.75 -18.98
N ILE A 140 5.62 -2.07 -18.96
CA ILE A 140 4.55 -2.26 -17.98
C ILE A 140 3.65 -3.42 -18.43
N GLY A 141 2.94 -4.04 -17.48
CA GLY A 141 1.94 -5.08 -17.77
C GLY A 141 2.43 -6.50 -17.52
N GLY A 142 3.61 -6.66 -16.94
CA GLY A 142 4.07 -7.95 -16.42
C GLY A 142 3.25 -8.43 -15.24
N LYS A 143 3.25 -9.76 -14.99
CA LYS A 143 2.67 -10.32 -13.79
C LYS A 143 3.54 -9.99 -12.58
N TYR A 144 2.94 -9.41 -11.55
CA TYR A 144 3.64 -9.20 -10.28
C TYR A 144 3.85 -10.54 -9.56
N LEU A 145 5.05 -10.73 -9.04
CA LEU A 145 5.43 -11.93 -8.28
C LEU A 145 5.64 -11.53 -6.82
N ALA A 146 4.74 -11.95 -5.95
CA ALA A 146 4.91 -11.82 -4.51
C ALA A 146 5.54 -13.10 -3.96
N GLU A 147 6.63 -12.95 -3.21
CA GLU A 147 7.33 -14.06 -2.56
C GLU A 147 6.75 -14.36 -1.18
N MET A 148 6.05 -13.39 -0.59
CA MET A 148 5.44 -13.47 0.74
C MET A 148 4.26 -12.50 0.84
N ALA A 149 3.53 -12.58 1.95
CA ALA A 149 2.53 -11.59 2.30
C ALA A 149 2.86 -10.92 3.64
N MET A 150 2.46 -9.68 3.79
CA MET A 150 2.41 -8.99 5.07
C MET A 150 0.96 -8.84 5.48
N PHE A 151 0.58 -9.49 6.57
CA PHE A 151 -0.74 -9.32 7.16
C PHE A 151 -0.85 -7.98 7.87
N THR A 152 -1.91 -7.25 7.57
CA THR A 152 -2.20 -5.96 8.19
C THR A 152 -3.68 -5.90 8.54
N PRO A 153 -4.06 -5.90 9.81
CA PRO A 153 -5.44 -5.66 10.19
C PRO A 153 -5.84 -4.21 9.88
N THR A 154 -7.12 -3.98 9.80
CA THR A 154 -7.71 -2.66 9.53
C THR A 154 -7.30 -1.63 10.58
N GLU A 155 -7.11 -2.07 11.83
CA GLU A 155 -6.72 -1.23 12.96
C GLU A 155 -5.37 -1.68 13.53
N GLY A 156 -4.58 -0.75 14.03
CA GLY A 156 -3.32 -1.01 14.72
C GLY A 156 -2.12 -0.26 14.13
N SER A 157 -1.06 -0.19 14.92
CA SER A 157 0.23 0.39 14.54
C SER A 157 1.28 -0.71 14.34
N GLY A 158 2.50 -0.34 13.96
CA GLY A 158 3.58 -1.30 13.69
C GLY A 158 3.70 -1.73 12.23
N ARG A 159 2.62 -1.66 11.46
CA ARG A 159 2.60 -2.03 10.03
C ARG A 159 3.60 -1.26 9.18
N THR A 160 3.76 0.03 9.43
CA THR A 160 4.68 0.88 8.66
C THR A 160 6.14 0.47 8.85
N GLY A 161 6.54 0.13 10.07
CA GLY A 161 7.90 -0.34 10.36
C GLY A 161 8.22 -1.67 9.67
N ALA A 162 7.30 -2.62 9.70
CA ALA A 162 7.45 -3.89 9.02
C ALA A 162 7.48 -3.73 7.50
N ALA A 163 6.57 -2.92 6.93
CA ALA A 163 6.56 -2.62 5.50
C ALA A 163 7.88 -1.97 5.06
N ARG A 164 8.38 -0.98 5.80
CA ARG A 164 9.67 -0.33 5.53
C ARG A 164 10.82 -1.33 5.54
N LEU A 165 10.87 -2.22 6.52
CA LEU A 165 11.89 -3.25 6.60
C LEU A 165 11.88 -4.17 5.36
N LEU A 166 10.69 -4.54 4.90
CA LEU A 166 10.54 -5.36 3.69
C LEU A 166 10.93 -4.57 2.42
N PHE A 167 10.52 -3.31 2.29
CA PHE A 167 10.89 -2.47 1.14
C PHE A 167 12.40 -2.19 1.09
N GLU A 168 13.02 -1.86 2.21
CA GLU A 168 14.47 -1.63 2.30
C GLU A 168 15.25 -2.91 2.04
N GLY A 169 14.72 -4.05 2.48
CA GLY A 169 15.23 -5.38 2.16
C GLY A 169 14.99 -5.83 0.72
N LYS A 170 14.23 -5.05 -0.07
CA LYS A 170 13.86 -5.33 -1.47
C LYS A 170 13.11 -6.65 -1.64
N TYR A 171 12.31 -7.03 -0.64
CA TYR A 171 11.43 -8.17 -0.74
C TYR A 171 10.17 -7.84 -1.54
N LEU A 172 9.72 -8.79 -2.35
CA LEU A 172 8.47 -8.69 -3.09
C LEU A 172 7.34 -9.29 -2.25
N PHE A 173 6.42 -8.45 -1.82
CA PHE A 173 5.32 -8.88 -0.94
C PHE A 173 3.99 -8.25 -1.32
N ASP A 174 2.92 -8.97 -1.02
CA ASP A 174 1.57 -8.45 -0.99
C ASP A 174 1.21 -8.01 0.44
N VAL A 175 0.37 -7.00 0.55
CA VAL A 175 -0.32 -6.70 1.80
C VAL A 175 -1.67 -7.39 1.77
N ILE A 176 -2.01 -8.12 2.83
CA ILE A 176 -3.24 -8.91 2.93
C ILE A 176 -4.03 -8.54 4.19
N ASP A 177 -5.32 -8.75 4.14
CA ASP A 177 -6.22 -8.68 5.28
C ASP A 177 -6.61 -10.09 5.77
N GLU A 178 -7.54 -10.16 6.72
CA GLU A 178 -7.97 -11.41 7.34
C GLU A 178 -8.62 -12.43 6.39
N TYR A 179 -9.19 -11.98 5.28
CA TYR A 179 -9.85 -12.85 4.31
C TYR A 179 -8.88 -13.64 3.43
N GLU A 180 -7.59 -13.33 3.51
CA GLU A 180 -6.58 -13.86 2.60
C GLU A 180 -5.45 -14.64 3.28
N LEU A 181 -5.58 -14.85 4.59
CA LEU A 181 -4.58 -15.61 5.37
C LEU A 181 -4.37 -17.04 4.86
N GLU A 182 -5.35 -17.60 4.14
CA GLU A 182 -5.32 -18.95 3.61
C GLU A 182 -4.94 -19.06 2.12
N ASN A 183 -4.58 -17.95 1.47
CA ASN A 183 -4.32 -17.90 0.01
C ASN A 183 -3.00 -18.57 -0.45
N GLY A 184 -2.32 -19.30 0.44
CA GLY A 184 -1.20 -20.16 0.06
C GLY A 184 0.14 -19.44 -0.13
N TYR A 185 0.35 -18.28 0.50
CA TYR A 185 1.66 -17.64 0.52
C TYR A 185 2.68 -18.53 1.26
N PRO A 186 3.92 -18.65 0.76
CA PRO A 186 4.96 -19.43 1.46
C PRO A 186 5.26 -18.89 2.86
N LEU A 187 5.21 -17.57 3.03
CA LEU A 187 5.48 -16.88 4.28
C LEU A 187 4.48 -15.73 4.46
N ILE A 188 3.93 -15.61 5.67
CA ILE A 188 3.17 -14.43 6.09
C ILE A 188 3.90 -13.73 7.23
N VAL A 189 4.17 -12.43 7.06
CA VAL A 189 4.71 -11.55 8.09
C VAL A 189 3.54 -10.96 8.87
N VAL A 190 3.49 -11.20 10.17
CA VAL A 190 2.48 -10.68 11.09
C VAL A 190 3.16 -9.72 12.06
N ALA A 191 3.05 -8.42 11.80
CA ALA A 191 3.74 -7.38 12.57
C ALA A 191 2.70 -6.44 13.18
N GLN A 192 2.35 -6.69 14.44
CA GLN A 192 1.30 -5.96 15.15
C GLN A 192 1.72 -5.60 16.56
N ASP A 193 1.22 -4.48 17.04
CA ASP A 193 1.36 -4.02 18.42
C ASP A 193 0.05 -4.13 19.23
N ILE A 194 -1.00 -4.68 18.61
CA ILE A 194 -2.28 -4.99 19.26
C ILE A 194 -2.51 -6.50 19.32
N ALA A 195 -3.42 -6.92 20.18
CA ALA A 195 -3.86 -8.31 20.27
C ALA A 195 -4.62 -8.71 19.01
N LEU A 196 -4.31 -9.88 18.48
CA LEU A 196 -4.98 -10.43 17.29
C LEU A 196 -6.37 -10.96 17.67
N SER A 197 -7.35 -10.79 16.77
CA SER A 197 -8.68 -11.38 16.92
C SER A 197 -8.63 -12.92 16.80
N ASP A 198 -9.66 -13.58 17.30
CA ASP A 198 -9.72 -15.05 17.22
C ASP A 198 -9.86 -15.54 15.79
N SER A 199 -10.53 -14.79 14.91
CA SER A 199 -10.62 -15.08 13.47
C SER A 199 -9.27 -15.04 12.79
N VAL A 200 -8.45 -14.01 13.06
CA VAL A 200 -7.09 -13.89 12.53
C VAL A 200 -6.22 -15.06 13.01
N VAL A 201 -6.30 -15.38 14.31
CA VAL A 201 -5.54 -16.51 14.87
C VAL A 201 -5.96 -17.84 14.24
N ALA A 202 -7.26 -18.03 13.98
CA ALA A 202 -7.75 -19.22 13.29
C ALA A 202 -7.20 -19.31 11.85
N GLY A 203 -7.19 -18.20 11.11
CA GLY A 203 -6.58 -18.13 9.77
C GLY A 203 -5.08 -18.42 9.78
N VAL A 204 -4.34 -17.88 10.75
CA VAL A 204 -2.91 -18.19 10.93
C VAL A 204 -2.69 -19.66 11.22
N LYS A 205 -3.50 -20.27 12.10
CA LYS A 205 -3.42 -21.73 12.38
C LYS A 205 -3.69 -22.56 11.13
N ALA A 206 -4.70 -22.20 10.35
CA ALA A 206 -5.01 -22.88 9.10
C ALA A 206 -3.87 -22.75 8.07
N HIS A 207 -3.26 -21.58 7.97
CA HIS A 207 -2.09 -21.36 7.11
C HIS A 207 -0.92 -22.25 7.51
N VAL A 208 -0.57 -22.29 8.80
CA VAL A 208 0.51 -23.15 9.32
C VAL A 208 0.20 -24.63 9.11
N ALA A 209 -1.05 -25.06 9.34
CA ALA A 209 -1.48 -26.45 9.13
C ALA A 209 -1.34 -26.90 7.66
N LYS A 210 -1.42 -25.96 6.71
CA LYS A 210 -1.17 -26.20 5.27
C LYS A 210 0.31 -26.16 4.89
N GLY A 211 1.24 -26.01 5.86
CA GLY A 211 2.67 -25.93 5.64
C GLY A 211 3.23 -24.53 5.39
N GLY A 212 2.40 -23.49 5.49
CA GLY A 212 2.83 -22.11 5.42
C GLY A 212 3.69 -21.69 6.63
N LYS A 213 4.53 -20.69 6.44
CA LYS A 213 5.40 -20.13 7.48
C LYS A 213 4.90 -18.80 7.98
N ILE A 214 5.20 -18.49 9.24
CA ILE A 214 4.87 -17.22 9.88
C ILE A 214 6.14 -16.57 10.41
N LEU A 215 6.30 -15.28 10.12
CA LEU A 215 7.23 -14.40 10.81
C LEU A 215 6.43 -13.45 11.69
N ALA A 216 6.38 -13.73 12.98
CA ALA A 216 5.67 -12.88 13.93
C ALA A 216 6.61 -11.82 14.53
N VAL A 217 6.20 -10.56 14.53
CA VAL A 217 6.99 -9.43 15.01
C VAL A 217 6.20 -8.62 16.05
N GLY A 218 6.88 -8.19 17.10
CA GLY A 218 6.28 -7.40 18.17
C GLY A 218 5.24 -8.16 18.99
N LYS A 219 4.16 -7.52 19.37
CA LYS A 219 3.09 -8.13 20.18
C LYS A 219 2.33 -9.24 19.47
N ALA A 220 2.43 -9.30 18.14
CA ALA A 220 1.82 -10.39 17.39
C ALA A 220 2.37 -11.75 17.80
N ALA A 221 3.67 -11.86 18.03
CA ALA A 221 4.30 -13.11 18.45
C ALA A 221 3.72 -13.60 19.80
N LYS A 222 3.63 -12.71 20.78
CA LYS A 222 3.04 -13.01 22.10
C LYS A 222 1.56 -13.41 21.96
N SER A 223 0.78 -12.62 21.21
CA SER A 223 -0.65 -12.89 20.99
C SER A 223 -0.90 -14.25 20.32
N LEU A 224 -0.11 -14.61 19.33
CA LEU A 224 -0.20 -15.92 18.66
C LEU A 224 0.12 -17.06 19.63
N GLN A 225 1.20 -16.94 20.42
CA GLN A 225 1.58 -17.95 21.39
C GLN A 225 0.54 -18.14 22.49
N GLU A 226 0.04 -17.05 23.08
CA GLU A 226 -1.02 -17.09 24.10
C GLU A 226 -2.31 -17.73 23.61
N LYS A 227 -2.59 -17.60 22.32
CA LYS A 227 -3.76 -18.21 21.65
C LYS A 227 -3.46 -19.60 21.05
N GLY A 228 -2.32 -20.20 21.42
CA GLY A 228 -1.96 -21.58 21.11
C GLY A 228 -1.55 -21.81 19.66
N VAL A 229 -0.88 -20.84 19.04
CA VAL A 229 -0.13 -21.06 17.79
C VAL A 229 1.26 -21.52 18.17
N ASP A 230 1.69 -22.67 17.65
CA ASP A 230 3.06 -23.16 17.84
C ASP A 230 4.01 -22.33 16.94
N LEU A 231 4.86 -21.54 17.58
CA LEU A 231 5.87 -20.71 16.91
C LEU A 231 7.26 -21.37 16.92
N GLY A 232 7.34 -22.63 17.35
CA GLY A 232 8.60 -23.39 17.40
C GLY A 232 9.50 -23.04 18.58
N PHE A 233 9.01 -22.29 19.59
CA PHE A 233 9.74 -22.00 20.83
C PHE A 233 8.81 -22.01 22.05
N ALA A 234 9.38 -22.41 23.20
CA ALA A 234 8.61 -22.64 24.42
C ALA A 234 8.41 -21.39 25.30
N HIS A 235 9.23 -20.36 25.14
CA HIS A 235 9.24 -19.20 26.03
C HIS A 235 9.52 -17.92 25.27
N MET A 236 8.83 -16.86 25.69
CA MET A 236 8.99 -15.52 25.14
C MET A 236 8.87 -14.50 26.27
N GLU A 237 9.88 -13.66 26.40
CA GLU A 237 9.87 -12.53 27.31
C GLU A 237 9.70 -11.22 26.52
N GLU A 238 8.99 -10.28 27.14
CA GLU A 238 8.90 -8.91 26.62
C GLU A 238 10.11 -8.13 27.14
N ASP A 239 10.99 -7.69 26.23
CA ASP A 239 12.09 -6.82 26.58
C ASP A 239 11.57 -5.38 26.79
N THR A 240 11.88 -4.80 27.95
CA THR A 240 11.59 -3.41 28.27
C THR A 240 12.59 -2.42 27.66
N LEU A 241 13.73 -2.92 27.19
CA LEU A 241 14.72 -2.13 26.48
C LEU A 241 14.17 -1.74 25.11
N ARG A 242 14.35 -0.49 24.75
CA ARG A 242 14.04 0.02 23.41
C ARG A 242 15.36 0.22 22.64
N PRO A 243 15.88 -0.80 21.93
CA PRO A 243 17.09 -0.64 21.14
C PRO A 243 16.84 0.43 20.07
N ALA A 244 17.79 1.37 19.94
CA ALA A 244 17.73 2.37 18.87
C ALA A 244 17.99 1.75 17.50
N TYR A 245 18.74 0.66 17.43
CA TYR A 245 19.14 -0.01 16.22
C TYR A 245 19.18 -1.53 16.39
N PHE A 246 18.75 -2.23 15.34
CA PHE A 246 18.84 -3.67 15.25
C PHE A 246 19.64 -4.04 13.98
N VAL A 247 20.74 -4.70 14.16
CA VAL A 247 21.54 -5.21 13.03
C VAL A 247 21.54 -6.73 13.10
N ALA A 248 20.92 -7.37 12.09
CA ALA A 248 20.99 -8.81 11.98
C ALA A 248 22.46 -9.23 11.75
N LYS A 249 23.01 -10.02 12.67
CA LYS A 249 24.39 -10.48 12.60
C LYS A 249 24.58 -11.61 11.58
N TYR A 250 23.48 -12.27 11.22
CA TYR A 250 23.48 -13.37 10.27
C TYR A 250 22.32 -13.17 9.28
N PRO A 251 22.53 -13.49 7.99
CA PRO A 251 21.44 -13.49 7.04
C PRO A 251 20.41 -14.53 7.45
N LEU A 252 19.15 -14.15 7.45
CA LEU A 252 18.03 -15.08 7.57
C LEU A 252 18.05 -15.98 6.33
N LYS A 253 18.19 -17.28 6.54
CA LYS A 253 18.14 -18.30 5.47
C LYS A 253 16.72 -18.74 5.22
#